data_6e04217ce723474ca704ec776be91e9f
#
_entry.id   6e04217ce723474ca704ec776be91e9f
#
_cell.length_a   1.000
_cell.length_b   1.000
_cell.length_c   1.000
_cell.angle_alpha   90.00
_cell.angle_beta   90.00
_cell.angle_gamma   90.00
#
_symmetry.space_group_name_H-M   'P 1'
#
loop_
_entity.id
_entity.type
_entity.pdbx_description
1 polymer ?
#
loop_
_entity_poly.entity_id
_entity_poly.type
_entity_poly.pdbx_seq_one_letter_code
_entity_poly.pdbx_strand_id
1 'polypeptide(L)'
;MKHSAWQTLMGILLLLIVCVVSWEAGTLAAVENRQADMREEKPLVVIDAGHGGFDPGKVGIDGQLEKDINLSIAKKLKAYLEASDINVVMTRDTDTGLYQSGDSHKKVSDMRRRCDIINEARPDLVVSIHQNSYHQEEINGGQVFYYKTSQNGKRLAEILQKRFDYVLGEANRRVAKSNDNYYLLLHVKEPIVI
;
A
#
# COMPACT_ATOMS: atom_id res chain seq x y z
N MET A 1 49.41 21.02 52.34
CA MET A 1 47.97 20.59 52.38
C MET A 1 47.10 21.29 51.34
N LYS A 2 47.34 22.53 50.93
CA LYS A 2 46.48 23.24 49.94
C LYS A 2 46.54 22.68 48.50
N HIS A 3 47.63 22.09 48.06
CA HIS A 3 47.78 21.53 46.72
C HIS A 3 46.91 20.26 46.49
N SER A 4 46.70 19.45 47.50
CA SER A 4 45.89 18.23 47.40
C SER A 4 44.40 18.49 47.18
N ALA A 5 43.85 19.49 47.85
CA ALA A 5 42.46 19.92 47.74
C ALA A 5 42.14 20.49 46.32
N TRP A 6 43.07 21.26 45.76
CA TRP A 6 42.94 21.80 44.41
C TRP A 6 43.00 20.71 43.35
N GLN A 7 43.84 19.70 43.48
CA GLN A 7 43.93 18.55 42.57
C GLN A 7 42.66 17.70 42.62
N THR A 8 42.06 17.52 43.81
CA THR A 8 40.79 16.80 43.97
C THR A 8 39.64 17.55 43.32
N LEU A 9 39.60 18.87 43.49
CA LEU A 9 38.57 19.72 42.86
C LEU A 9 38.66 19.69 41.34
N MET A 10 39.86 19.78 40.78
CA MET A 10 40.10 19.67 39.32
C MET A 10 39.71 18.29 38.81
N GLY A 11 39.98 17.20 39.54
CA GLY A 11 39.57 15.85 39.18
C GLY A 11 38.05 15.68 39.12
N ILE A 12 37.33 16.25 40.11
CA ILE A 12 35.87 16.23 40.14
C ILE A 12 35.28 17.04 38.95
N LEU A 13 35.85 18.21 38.67
CA LEU A 13 35.40 19.05 37.55
C LEU A 13 35.61 18.34 36.20
N LEU A 14 36.75 17.67 36.02
CA LEU A 14 37.06 16.89 34.83
C LEU A 14 36.06 15.75 34.63
N LEU A 15 35.74 15.03 35.72
CA LEU A 15 34.75 13.95 35.72
C LEU A 15 33.37 14.45 35.33
N LEU A 16 32.93 15.60 35.86
CA LEU A 16 31.65 16.21 35.52
C LEU A 16 31.61 16.62 34.04
N ILE A 17 32.67 17.19 33.50
CA ILE A 17 32.75 17.53 32.08
C ILE A 17 32.65 16.29 31.21
N VAL A 18 33.38 15.20 31.55
CA VAL A 18 33.31 13.93 30.83
C VAL A 18 31.90 13.34 30.87
N CYS A 19 31.23 13.39 32.04
CA CYS A 19 29.86 12.91 32.16
C CYS A 19 28.88 13.71 31.28
N VAL A 20 28.99 15.04 31.29
CA VAL A 20 28.12 15.90 30.45
C VAL A 20 28.35 15.65 28.96
N VAL A 21 29.62 15.60 28.52
CA VAL A 21 29.95 15.32 27.11
C VAL A 21 29.49 13.94 26.68
N SER A 22 29.64 12.92 27.54
CA SER A 22 29.16 11.56 27.26
C SER A 22 27.64 11.51 27.17
N TRP A 23 26.94 12.24 28.02
CA TRP A 23 25.48 12.35 27.99
C TRP A 23 24.99 13.00 26.67
N GLU A 24 25.58 14.14 26.29
CA GLU A 24 25.24 14.83 25.05
C GLU A 24 25.56 13.98 23.81
N ALA A 25 26.72 13.32 23.77
CA ALA A 25 27.08 12.41 22.68
C ALA A 25 26.09 11.22 22.59
N GLY A 26 25.67 10.66 23.73
CA GLY A 26 24.68 9.58 23.77
C GLY A 26 23.29 10.01 23.28
N THR A 27 22.87 11.25 23.59
CA THR A 27 21.58 11.77 23.11
C THR A 27 21.61 12.07 21.61
N LEU A 28 22.71 12.63 21.11
CA LEU A 28 22.91 12.87 19.67
C LEU A 28 22.92 11.54 18.88
N ALA A 29 23.64 10.55 19.34
CA ALA A 29 23.66 9.22 18.69
C ALA A 29 22.27 8.54 18.70
N ALA A 30 21.49 8.69 19.78
CA ALA A 30 20.13 8.17 19.86
C ALA A 30 19.16 8.88 18.90
N VAL A 31 19.32 10.19 18.69
CA VAL A 31 18.54 10.96 17.73
C VAL A 31 18.91 10.58 16.30
N GLU A 32 20.21 10.41 16.01
CA GLU A 32 20.71 10.03 14.70
C GLU A 32 20.27 8.61 14.32
N ASN A 33 20.31 7.65 15.26
CA ASN A 33 19.75 6.30 15.06
C ASN A 33 18.22 6.32 14.85
N ARG A 34 17.47 7.14 15.58
CA ARG A 34 16.03 7.29 15.33
C ARG A 34 15.73 7.91 13.96
N GLN A 35 16.53 8.87 13.51
CA GLN A 35 16.39 9.45 12.17
C GLN A 35 16.80 8.48 11.06
N ALA A 36 17.77 7.60 11.30
CA ALA A 36 18.16 6.53 10.39
C ALA A 36 17.05 5.47 10.28
N ASP A 37 16.48 5.00 11.40
CA ASP A 37 15.34 4.08 11.43
C ASP A 37 14.10 4.67 10.73
N MET A 38 13.82 5.96 10.88
CA MET A 38 12.72 6.64 10.18
C MET A 38 12.98 6.87 8.68
N ARG A 39 14.22 6.73 8.21
CA ARG A 39 14.60 6.88 6.79
C ARG A 39 14.60 5.57 6.00
N GLU A 40 14.57 4.42 6.66
CA GLU A 40 14.74 3.13 5.98
C GLU A 40 13.43 2.41 5.62
N GLU A 41 12.30 2.77 6.16
CA GLU A 41 11.03 2.15 5.75
C GLU A 41 10.42 2.90 4.56
N LYS A 42 10.78 2.43 3.36
CA LYS A 42 10.11 2.88 2.12
C LYS A 42 8.63 2.50 2.20
N PRO A 43 7.73 3.38 1.75
CA PRO A 43 6.32 3.05 1.69
C PRO A 43 6.09 1.73 0.95
N LEU A 44 5.18 0.93 1.45
CA LEU A 44 4.80 -0.35 0.85
C LEU A 44 3.37 -0.27 0.30
N VAL A 45 3.22 -0.56 -0.99
CA VAL A 45 1.93 -0.64 -1.66
C VAL A 45 1.69 -2.09 -2.09
N VAL A 46 0.51 -2.63 -1.79
CA VAL A 46 0.06 -3.87 -2.43
C VAL A 46 -0.84 -3.55 -3.61
N ILE A 47 -0.51 -4.13 -4.76
CA ILE A 47 -1.34 -4.08 -5.96
C ILE A 47 -2.01 -5.43 -6.15
N ASP A 48 -3.33 -5.44 -6.14
CA ASP A 48 -4.13 -6.60 -6.45
C ASP A 48 -4.62 -6.53 -7.90
N ALA A 49 -4.15 -7.43 -8.74
CA ALA A 49 -4.66 -7.59 -10.11
C ALA A 49 -5.86 -8.54 -10.07
N GLY A 50 -7.08 -8.00 -10.14
CA GLY A 50 -8.31 -8.76 -10.03
C GLY A 50 -8.40 -9.92 -11.02
N HIS A 51 -9.09 -11.01 -10.63
CA HIS A 51 -9.23 -12.26 -11.39
C HIS A 51 -7.91 -12.99 -11.63
N GLY A 52 -7.87 -13.96 -12.56
CA GLY A 52 -6.68 -14.73 -12.93
C GLY A 52 -6.94 -16.23 -13.07
N GLY A 53 -6.10 -16.90 -13.84
CA GLY A 53 -6.23 -18.32 -14.12
C GLY A 53 -7.57 -18.65 -14.76
N PHE A 54 -8.38 -19.51 -14.11
CA PHE A 54 -9.68 -19.93 -14.64
C PHE A 54 -10.76 -18.85 -14.59
N ASP A 55 -10.59 -17.82 -13.75
CA ASP A 55 -11.54 -16.70 -13.62
C ASP A 55 -11.13 -15.57 -14.59
N PRO A 56 -11.80 -15.44 -15.77
CA PRO A 56 -11.46 -14.41 -16.74
C PRO A 56 -11.92 -13.02 -16.32
N GLY A 57 -12.76 -12.89 -15.30
CA GLY A 57 -13.52 -11.67 -15.03
C GLY A 57 -14.57 -11.43 -16.10
N LYS A 58 -14.82 -10.18 -16.46
CA LYS A 58 -15.66 -9.83 -17.59
C LYS A 58 -14.96 -10.08 -18.92
N VAL A 59 -15.74 -10.47 -19.92
CA VAL A 59 -15.27 -10.63 -21.29
C VAL A 59 -15.77 -9.44 -22.10
N GLY A 60 -14.87 -8.67 -22.69
CA GLY A 60 -15.16 -7.56 -23.57
C GLY A 60 -15.87 -7.99 -24.85
N ILE A 61 -16.48 -7.06 -25.55
CA ILE A 61 -17.17 -7.32 -26.83
C ILE A 61 -16.22 -7.80 -27.92
N ASP A 62 -14.94 -7.47 -27.79
CA ASP A 62 -13.83 -7.87 -28.66
C ASP A 62 -13.10 -9.16 -28.18
N GLY A 63 -13.62 -9.80 -27.13
CA GLY A 63 -13.06 -11.02 -26.54
C GLY A 63 -11.91 -10.78 -25.55
N GLN A 64 -11.52 -9.55 -25.28
CA GLN A 64 -10.51 -9.25 -24.24
C GLN A 64 -11.00 -9.67 -22.85
N LEU A 65 -10.09 -10.25 -22.06
CA LEU A 65 -10.41 -10.71 -20.73
C LEU A 65 -10.02 -9.65 -19.69
N GLU A 66 -10.91 -9.39 -18.75
CA GLU A 66 -10.66 -8.45 -17.65
C GLU A 66 -9.37 -8.77 -16.89
N LYS A 67 -9.10 -10.05 -16.61
CA LYS A 67 -7.90 -10.49 -15.92
C LYS A 67 -6.59 -10.06 -16.59
N ASP A 68 -6.55 -10.01 -17.92
CA ASP A 68 -5.35 -9.66 -18.69
C ASP A 68 -5.13 -8.16 -18.69
N ILE A 69 -6.22 -7.39 -18.79
CA ILE A 69 -6.19 -5.93 -18.69
C ILE A 69 -5.75 -5.51 -17.28
N ASN A 70 -6.34 -6.12 -16.24
CA ASN A 70 -5.99 -5.84 -14.85
C ASN A 70 -4.49 -6.12 -14.58
N LEU A 71 -3.98 -7.25 -15.05
CA LEU A 71 -2.58 -7.61 -14.90
C LEU A 71 -1.65 -6.62 -15.61
N SER A 72 -2.02 -6.22 -16.84
CA SER A 72 -1.24 -5.26 -17.62
C SER A 72 -1.16 -3.89 -16.92
N ILE A 73 -2.29 -3.39 -16.39
CA ILE A 73 -2.33 -2.14 -15.64
C ILE A 73 -1.53 -2.27 -14.35
N ALA A 74 -1.70 -3.37 -13.60
CA ALA A 74 -0.99 -3.63 -12.35
C ALA A 74 0.53 -3.63 -12.53
N LYS A 75 1.05 -4.26 -13.58
CA LYS A 75 2.49 -4.26 -13.90
C LYS A 75 3.01 -2.87 -14.23
N LYS A 76 2.25 -2.07 -14.97
CA LYS A 76 2.63 -0.68 -15.26
C LYS A 76 2.64 0.16 -13.99
N LEU A 77 1.61 0.03 -13.16
CA LEU A 77 1.54 0.74 -11.88
C LEU A 77 2.71 0.37 -10.97
N LYS A 78 3.03 -0.94 -10.86
CA LYS A 78 4.21 -1.41 -10.13
C LYS A 78 5.47 -0.70 -10.61
N ALA A 79 5.74 -0.70 -11.91
CA ALA A 79 6.94 -0.06 -12.46
C ALA A 79 7.03 1.44 -12.13
N TYR A 80 5.91 2.17 -12.16
CA TYR A 80 5.88 3.59 -11.78
C TYR A 80 6.13 3.81 -10.29
N LEU A 81 5.56 2.97 -9.42
CA LEU A 81 5.75 3.09 -7.97
C LEU A 81 7.20 2.76 -7.58
N GLU A 82 7.76 1.68 -8.13
CA GLU A 82 9.14 1.28 -7.88
C GLU A 82 10.15 2.34 -8.38
N ALA A 83 9.88 2.95 -9.54
CA ALA A 83 10.67 4.09 -10.03
C ALA A 83 10.57 5.34 -9.15
N SER A 84 9.53 5.41 -8.30
CA SER A 84 9.32 6.49 -7.32
C SER A 84 9.79 6.10 -5.91
N ASP A 85 10.63 5.08 -5.80
CA ASP A 85 11.21 4.59 -4.53
C ASP A 85 10.18 4.04 -3.54
N ILE A 86 9.08 3.45 -4.04
CA ILE A 86 8.01 2.82 -3.29
C ILE A 86 8.13 1.30 -3.45
N ASN A 87 8.12 0.55 -2.34
CA ASN A 87 8.08 -0.90 -2.37
C ASN A 87 6.71 -1.40 -2.87
N VAL A 88 6.73 -2.44 -3.70
CA VAL A 88 5.48 -2.99 -4.24
C VAL A 88 5.44 -4.51 -4.09
N VAL A 89 4.35 -5.01 -3.55
CA VAL A 89 3.96 -6.42 -3.58
C VAL A 89 2.75 -6.57 -4.48
N MET A 90 2.75 -7.58 -5.35
CA MET A 90 1.59 -7.92 -6.17
C MET A 90 0.94 -9.19 -5.65
N THR A 91 -0.39 -9.27 -5.64
CA THR A 91 -1.10 -10.52 -5.31
C THR A 91 -0.85 -11.61 -6.35
N ARG A 92 -0.69 -11.23 -7.62
CA ARG A 92 -0.23 -12.09 -8.73
C ARG A 92 0.52 -11.24 -9.77
N ASP A 93 1.51 -11.83 -10.40
CA ASP A 93 2.32 -11.21 -11.46
C ASP A 93 2.24 -11.97 -12.80
N THR A 94 1.50 -13.07 -12.83
CA THR A 94 1.23 -13.91 -14.01
C THR A 94 -0.28 -14.17 -14.16
N ASP A 95 -0.69 -14.81 -15.26
CA ASP A 95 -2.07 -15.28 -15.41
C ASP A 95 -2.30 -16.56 -14.62
N THR A 96 -2.25 -16.44 -13.28
CA THR A 96 -2.53 -17.52 -12.34
C THR A 96 -3.60 -17.10 -11.36
N GLY A 97 -4.43 -18.05 -10.95
CA GLY A 97 -5.25 -17.88 -9.74
C GLY A 97 -4.46 -18.37 -8.52
N LEU A 98 -4.81 -17.87 -7.36
CA LEU A 98 -4.15 -18.22 -6.09
C LEU A 98 -4.74 -19.47 -5.40
N TYR A 99 -5.63 -20.17 -6.08
CA TYR A 99 -6.20 -21.45 -5.63
C TYR A 99 -5.25 -22.61 -5.92
N GLN A 100 -5.43 -23.73 -5.19
CA GLN A 100 -4.73 -24.99 -5.47
C GLN A 100 -5.59 -25.92 -6.31
N SER A 101 -4.97 -26.89 -6.98
CA SER A 101 -5.68 -27.87 -7.84
C SER A 101 -6.74 -28.68 -7.08
N GLY A 102 -6.55 -28.91 -5.78
CA GLY A 102 -7.47 -29.63 -4.89
C GLY A 102 -8.58 -28.77 -4.26
N ASP A 103 -8.60 -27.48 -4.49
CA ASP A 103 -9.62 -26.60 -3.88
C ASP A 103 -11.00 -26.84 -4.52
N SER A 104 -11.99 -27.25 -3.72
CA SER A 104 -13.36 -27.46 -4.16
C SER A 104 -14.08 -26.17 -4.56
N HIS A 105 -13.71 -25.04 -3.93
CA HIS A 105 -14.26 -23.70 -4.17
C HIS A 105 -13.17 -22.72 -4.57
N LYS A 106 -12.60 -22.90 -5.77
CA LYS A 106 -11.43 -22.15 -6.26
C LYS A 106 -11.55 -20.65 -6.09
N LYS A 107 -12.71 -20.07 -6.42
CA LYS A 107 -12.92 -18.60 -6.29
C LYS A 107 -12.84 -18.11 -4.84
N VAL A 108 -13.40 -18.88 -3.91
CA VAL A 108 -13.35 -18.56 -2.48
C VAL A 108 -11.91 -18.67 -1.96
N SER A 109 -11.22 -19.74 -2.36
CA SER A 109 -9.81 -19.94 -2.00
C SER A 109 -8.92 -18.83 -2.54
N ASP A 110 -9.13 -18.42 -3.80
CA ASP A 110 -8.42 -17.31 -4.43
C ASP A 110 -8.58 -16.01 -3.63
N MET A 111 -9.83 -15.65 -3.34
CA MET A 111 -10.12 -14.42 -2.59
C MET A 111 -9.53 -14.42 -1.17
N ARG A 112 -9.57 -15.57 -0.48
CA ARG A 112 -8.94 -15.71 0.85
C ARG A 112 -7.44 -15.46 0.78
N ARG A 113 -6.76 -16.12 -0.17
CA ARG A 113 -5.29 -15.98 -0.33
C ARG A 113 -4.88 -14.58 -0.73
N ARG A 114 -5.69 -13.85 -1.50
CA ARG A 114 -5.44 -12.42 -1.75
C ARG A 114 -5.45 -11.64 -0.45
N CYS A 115 -6.47 -11.85 0.40
CA CYS A 115 -6.52 -11.22 1.72
C CYS A 115 -5.32 -11.61 2.59
N ASP A 116 -4.91 -12.87 2.58
CA ASP A 116 -3.77 -13.36 3.37
C ASP A 116 -2.48 -12.66 2.92
N ILE A 117 -2.19 -12.62 1.62
CA ILE A 117 -1.02 -11.92 1.06
C ILE A 117 -1.01 -10.45 1.47
N ILE A 118 -2.16 -9.78 1.34
CA ILE A 118 -2.28 -8.35 1.66
C ILE A 118 -2.08 -8.12 3.16
N ASN A 119 -2.78 -8.87 4.01
CA ASN A 119 -2.73 -8.70 5.45
C ASN A 119 -1.37 -9.11 6.06
N GLU A 120 -0.67 -10.09 5.46
CA GLU A 120 0.68 -10.50 5.87
C GLU A 120 1.73 -9.45 5.49
N ALA A 121 1.58 -8.83 4.32
CA ALA A 121 2.47 -7.77 3.85
C ALA A 121 2.38 -6.49 4.69
N ARG A 122 1.24 -6.22 5.35
CA ARG A 122 0.99 -5.01 6.15
C ARG A 122 1.33 -3.71 5.41
N PRO A 123 0.77 -3.48 4.22
CA PRO A 123 1.11 -2.31 3.42
C PRO A 123 0.53 -1.01 3.99
N ASP A 124 1.09 0.12 3.58
CA ASP A 124 0.53 1.44 3.87
C ASP A 124 -0.80 1.66 3.15
N LEU A 125 -0.94 1.07 1.96
CA LEU A 125 -2.19 1.09 1.19
C LEU A 125 -2.28 -0.05 0.17
N VAL A 126 -3.50 -0.33 -0.26
CA VAL A 126 -3.80 -1.38 -1.24
C VAL A 126 -4.61 -0.80 -2.40
N VAL A 127 -4.23 -1.16 -3.62
CA VAL A 127 -4.97 -0.82 -4.85
C VAL A 127 -5.36 -2.12 -5.54
N SER A 128 -6.65 -2.43 -5.58
CA SER A 128 -7.19 -3.53 -6.38
C SER A 128 -7.70 -3.01 -7.72
N ILE A 129 -7.33 -3.67 -8.80
CA ILE A 129 -7.61 -3.22 -10.18
C ILE A 129 -8.60 -4.15 -10.81
N HIS A 130 -9.72 -3.57 -11.25
CA HIS A 130 -10.82 -4.24 -11.92
C HIS A 130 -11.35 -3.42 -13.09
N GLN A 131 -12.09 -4.08 -14.00
CA GLN A 131 -12.87 -3.41 -15.03
C GLN A 131 -14.36 -3.53 -14.70
N ASN A 132 -15.05 -2.40 -14.67
CA ASN A 132 -16.50 -2.40 -14.57
C ASN A 132 -17.12 -2.72 -15.92
N SER A 133 -18.27 -3.37 -15.91
CA SER A 133 -19.08 -3.56 -17.12
C SER A 133 -20.49 -3.02 -16.92
N TYR A 134 -20.98 -2.33 -17.93
CA TYR A 134 -22.35 -1.83 -18.01
C TYR A 134 -22.96 -2.21 -19.36
N HIS A 135 -24.28 -2.29 -19.40
CA HIS A 135 -25.01 -2.53 -20.66
C HIS A 135 -25.12 -1.28 -21.55
N GLN A 136 -24.75 -0.13 -21.03
CA GLN A 136 -24.84 1.18 -21.69
C GLN A 136 -23.43 1.68 -21.98
N GLU A 137 -23.12 1.96 -23.23
CA GLU A 137 -21.80 2.43 -23.69
C GLU A 137 -21.44 3.81 -23.14
N GLU A 138 -22.44 4.65 -22.84
CA GLU A 138 -22.24 5.98 -22.28
C GLU A 138 -21.68 5.92 -20.84
N ILE A 139 -21.80 4.76 -20.19
CA ILE A 139 -21.30 4.57 -18.83
C ILE A 139 -19.86 4.11 -18.88
N ASN A 140 -18.94 5.07 -18.91
CA ASN A 140 -17.50 4.87 -18.96
C ASN A 140 -16.76 5.67 -17.87
N GLY A 141 -15.43 5.61 -17.86
CA GLY A 141 -14.56 6.36 -16.98
C GLY A 141 -14.08 5.58 -15.75
N GLY A 142 -13.04 6.10 -15.10
CA GLY A 142 -12.45 5.53 -13.89
C GLY A 142 -13.28 5.85 -12.66
N GLN A 143 -13.56 4.85 -11.84
CA GLN A 143 -14.29 4.98 -10.59
C GLN A 143 -13.55 4.26 -9.47
N VAL A 144 -13.50 4.87 -8.30
CA VAL A 144 -12.83 4.30 -7.13
C VAL A 144 -13.86 3.94 -6.07
N PHE A 145 -13.79 2.70 -5.58
CA PHE A 145 -14.61 2.21 -4.49
C PHE A 145 -13.78 2.09 -3.21
N TYR A 146 -14.43 2.34 -2.07
CA TYR A 146 -13.85 2.21 -0.74
C TYR A 146 -14.84 1.59 0.24
N TYR A 147 -14.32 0.99 1.34
CA TYR A 147 -15.20 0.45 2.38
C TYR A 147 -15.90 1.58 3.13
N LYS A 148 -17.20 1.49 3.26
CA LYS A 148 -18.07 2.59 3.75
C LYS A 148 -17.68 3.18 5.11
N THR A 149 -17.07 2.39 6.00
CA THR A 149 -16.65 2.86 7.34
C THR A 149 -15.18 3.23 7.41
N SER A 150 -14.38 2.98 6.35
CA SER A 150 -12.96 3.30 6.30
C SER A 150 -12.73 4.76 5.95
N GLN A 151 -12.29 5.57 6.93
CA GLN A 151 -11.94 6.98 6.69
C GLN A 151 -10.69 7.11 5.81
N ASN A 152 -9.68 6.28 6.05
CA ASN A 152 -8.46 6.30 5.24
C ASN A 152 -8.72 5.79 3.81
N GLY A 153 -9.52 4.73 3.65
CA GLY A 153 -9.95 4.26 2.34
C GLY A 153 -10.75 5.32 1.58
N LYS A 154 -11.65 6.04 2.26
CA LYS A 154 -12.40 7.17 1.68
C LYS A 154 -11.45 8.27 1.18
N ARG A 155 -10.52 8.70 2.02
CA ARG A 155 -9.54 9.75 1.66
C ARG A 155 -8.69 9.33 0.46
N LEU A 156 -8.20 8.09 0.43
CA LEU A 156 -7.45 7.55 -0.69
C LEU A 156 -8.30 7.53 -1.97
N ALA A 157 -9.54 7.04 -1.88
CA ALA A 157 -10.47 7.01 -3.01
C ALA A 157 -10.76 8.40 -3.59
N GLU A 158 -10.96 9.40 -2.74
CA GLU A 158 -11.20 10.79 -3.17
C GLU A 158 -9.98 11.40 -3.87
N ILE A 159 -8.76 11.10 -3.39
CA ILE A 159 -7.51 11.54 -4.04
C ILE A 159 -7.37 10.91 -5.42
N LEU A 160 -7.55 9.59 -5.53
CA LEU A 160 -7.44 8.88 -6.80
C LEU A 160 -8.55 9.30 -7.78
N GLN A 161 -9.79 9.48 -7.30
CA GLN A 161 -10.88 9.94 -8.15
C GLN A 161 -10.60 11.32 -8.75
N LYS A 162 -10.09 12.26 -7.97
CA LYS A 162 -9.67 13.58 -8.48
C LYS A 162 -8.57 13.47 -9.55
N ARG A 163 -7.69 12.49 -9.42
CA ARG A 163 -6.65 12.24 -10.45
C ARG A 163 -7.25 11.66 -11.72
N PHE A 164 -8.23 10.76 -11.62
CA PHE A 164 -8.99 10.28 -12.77
C PHE A 164 -9.72 11.42 -13.46
N ASP A 165 -10.38 12.30 -12.72
CA ASP A 165 -11.07 13.47 -13.28
C ASP A 165 -10.11 14.39 -14.02
N TYR A 166 -8.91 14.62 -13.45
CA TYR A 166 -7.88 15.43 -14.09
C TYR A 166 -7.35 14.82 -15.40
N VAL A 167 -7.10 13.50 -15.41
CA VAL A 167 -6.48 12.80 -16.55
C VAL A 167 -7.50 12.50 -17.66
N LEU A 168 -8.73 12.12 -17.29
CA LEU A 168 -9.78 11.72 -18.23
C LEU A 168 -10.67 12.90 -18.66
N GLY A 169 -10.58 14.04 -17.97
CA GLY A 169 -11.33 15.24 -18.25
C GLY A 169 -12.84 15.04 -18.12
N GLU A 170 -13.62 15.78 -18.92
CA GLU A 170 -15.09 15.76 -18.91
C GLU A 170 -15.70 14.39 -19.29
N ALA A 171 -14.91 13.50 -19.87
CA ALA A 171 -15.35 12.14 -20.16
C ALA A 171 -15.54 11.30 -18.88
N ASN A 172 -14.87 11.66 -17.78
CA ASN A 172 -15.06 10.98 -16.50
C ASN A 172 -16.14 11.66 -15.67
N ARG A 173 -17.34 11.07 -15.65
CA ARG A 173 -18.45 11.52 -14.81
C ARG A 173 -18.62 10.68 -13.54
N ARG A 174 -17.58 9.92 -13.18
CA ARG A 174 -17.62 9.04 -12.02
C ARG A 174 -17.21 9.77 -10.76
N VAL A 175 -17.66 9.26 -9.62
CA VAL A 175 -17.30 9.76 -8.29
C VAL A 175 -16.83 8.60 -7.42
N ALA A 176 -15.97 8.88 -6.45
CA ALA A 176 -15.62 7.89 -5.43
C ALA A 176 -16.89 7.39 -4.73
N LYS A 177 -17.03 6.08 -4.58
CA LYS A 177 -18.25 5.46 -4.08
C LYS A 177 -17.96 4.49 -2.94
N SER A 178 -18.73 4.58 -1.85
CA SER A 178 -18.65 3.58 -0.79
C SER A 178 -19.27 2.26 -1.23
N ASN A 179 -18.68 1.16 -0.75
CA ASN A 179 -19.16 -0.19 -1.00
C ASN A 179 -18.99 -1.03 0.28
N ASP A 180 -19.91 -1.95 0.53
CA ASP A 180 -19.88 -2.85 1.68
C ASP A 180 -20.13 -4.33 1.28
N ASN A 181 -19.98 -4.65 -0.02
CA ASN A 181 -20.20 -5.98 -0.56
C ASN A 181 -18.95 -6.62 -1.18
N TYR A 182 -17.93 -5.84 -1.50
CA TYR A 182 -16.71 -6.37 -2.10
C TYR A 182 -15.87 -7.09 -1.06
N TYR A 183 -15.49 -8.33 -1.36
CA TYR A 183 -14.82 -9.22 -0.41
C TYR A 183 -13.52 -8.61 0.15
N LEU A 184 -12.66 -8.06 -0.71
CA LEU A 184 -11.41 -7.44 -0.25
C LEU A 184 -11.65 -6.25 0.66
N LEU A 185 -12.64 -5.40 0.35
CA LEU A 185 -12.99 -4.25 1.20
C LEU A 185 -13.43 -4.66 2.61
N LEU A 186 -14.01 -5.86 2.76
CA LEU A 186 -14.49 -6.39 4.04
C LEU A 186 -13.42 -7.10 4.87
N HIS A 187 -12.36 -7.65 4.22
CA HIS A 187 -11.44 -8.58 4.87
C HIS A 187 -10.00 -8.08 4.91
N VAL A 188 -9.68 -7.00 4.19
CA VAL A 188 -8.37 -6.33 4.27
C VAL A 188 -8.41 -5.29 5.37
N LYS A 189 -7.36 -5.24 6.21
CA LYS A 189 -7.29 -4.38 7.40
C LYS A 189 -6.75 -2.98 7.08
N GLU A 190 -5.86 -2.91 6.13
CA GLU A 190 -5.17 -1.69 5.69
C GLU A 190 -6.07 -0.84 4.78
N PRO A 191 -5.76 0.44 4.56
CA PRO A 191 -6.51 1.27 3.61
C PRO A 191 -6.51 0.67 2.21
N ILE A 192 -7.68 0.29 1.72
CA ILE A 192 -7.85 -0.35 0.41
C ILE A 192 -8.88 0.40 -0.44
N VAL A 193 -8.61 0.44 -1.75
CA VAL A 193 -9.52 0.89 -2.80
C VAL A 193 -9.58 -0.12 -3.95
N ILE A 194 -10.71 -0.13 -4.64
CA ILE A 194 -10.93 -0.94 -5.84
C ILE A 194 -11.34 -0.05 -6.99
#